data_78a4ce09e31a3bfa5509f7a31d45ee5b
#
_entry.id   78a4ce09e31a3bfa5509f7a31d45ee5b
#
_cell.length_a   1.000
_cell.length_b   1.000
_cell.length_c   1.000
_cell.angle_alpha   90.00
_cell.angle_beta   90.00
_cell.angle_gamma   90.00
#
_symmetry.space_group_name_H-M   'P 1'
#
loop_
_entity.id
_entity.type
_entity.pdbx_description
1 polymer ?
#
loop_
_entity_poly.entity_id
_entity_poly.type
_entity_poly.pdbx_seq_one_letter_code
_entity_poly.pdbx_strand_id
1 'polypeptide(L)'
;MGGSRGGMDEQNLVLLNIDHVQQKHTWDCGLACIMMVLQPHERELLSLKLFQICEEEGVDKSTWTIDLAYLLHRFGIKHRYVTVTLGVDPGFSSERFYSTVLNKDHQRVLERFQKASKQGVVVEQGGVALSEILSHLCHQMPIILLTNAHLLVCEKCARTMPHLRSCLPCSPPYQGHYILLIGCDMKKNLIYYRNPSFSSRVCYITFSRLDEARQSYGTDEDVIFVYSQFETQVTL
;
A
#
# COMPACT_ATOMS: atom_id res chain seq x y z
N MET A 1 37.87 33.33 -5.60
CA MET A 1 37.56 31.96 -5.16
C MET A 1 36.04 31.89 -5.00
N GLY A 2 35.36 31.54 -6.07
CA GLY A 2 33.90 31.40 -6.10
C GLY A 2 33.55 29.94 -5.90
N GLY A 3 33.08 29.60 -4.71
CA GLY A 3 32.55 28.27 -4.44
C GLY A 3 31.18 28.09 -5.12
N SER A 4 31.12 27.30 -6.15
CA SER A 4 29.86 26.84 -6.74
C SER A 4 29.13 25.98 -5.72
N ARG A 5 28.06 26.48 -5.12
CA ARG A 5 27.07 25.70 -4.45
C ARG A 5 26.30 24.94 -5.55
N GLY A 6 26.63 23.64 -5.72
CA GLY A 6 25.83 22.75 -6.51
C GLY A 6 24.45 22.70 -5.88
N GLY A 7 23.49 23.38 -6.48
CA GLY A 7 22.09 23.23 -6.15
C GLY A 7 21.68 21.79 -6.50
N MET A 8 21.26 21.01 -5.51
CA MET A 8 20.41 19.86 -5.76
C MET A 8 19.17 20.43 -6.44
N ASP A 9 19.01 20.16 -7.73
CA ASP A 9 17.73 20.36 -8.41
C ASP A 9 16.71 19.52 -7.65
N GLU A 10 15.92 20.16 -6.78
CA GLU A 10 14.77 19.53 -6.12
C GLU A 10 13.82 19.11 -7.22
N GLN A 11 13.82 17.84 -7.58
CA GLN A 11 12.81 17.27 -8.44
C GLN A 11 11.47 17.38 -7.71
N ASN A 12 10.72 18.45 -7.98
CA ASN A 12 9.44 18.73 -7.32
C ASN A 12 8.36 17.70 -7.69
N LEU A 13 8.57 16.93 -8.72
CA LEU A 13 7.67 15.89 -9.21
C LEU A 13 8.45 14.59 -9.44
N VAL A 14 8.03 13.54 -8.78
CA VAL A 14 8.47 12.16 -9.03
C VAL A 14 7.25 11.34 -9.40
N LEU A 15 7.34 10.58 -10.50
CA LEU A 15 6.30 9.64 -10.91
C LEU A 15 6.97 8.39 -11.51
N LEU A 16 6.85 7.27 -10.80
CA LEU A 16 7.46 6.00 -11.19
C LEU A 16 6.71 5.36 -12.35
N ASN A 17 7.47 4.78 -13.28
CA ASN A 17 6.92 4.02 -14.40
C ASN A 17 6.65 2.57 -13.95
N ILE A 18 5.51 2.35 -13.33
CA ILE A 18 5.07 1.03 -12.84
C ILE A 18 3.82 0.62 -13.59
N ASP A 19 3.86 -0.57 -14.19
CA ASP A 19 2.70 -1.16 -14.85
C ASP A 19 1.56 -1.40 -13.89
N HIS A 20 0.34 -1.14 -14.33
CA HIS A 20 -0.83 -1.37 -13.51
C HIS A 20 -1.26 -2.82 -13.56
N VAL A 21 -1.56 -3.39 -12.38
CA VAL A 21 -2.24 -4.68 -12.25
C VAL A 21 -3.58 -4.45 -11.56
N GLN A 22 -4.67 -4.84 -12.22
CA GLN A 22 -6.00 -4.77 -11.66
C GLN A 22 -6.29 -6.01 -10.81
N GLN A 23 -6.88 -5.82 -9.63
CA GLN A 23 -7.38 -6.92 -8.81
C GLN A 23 -8.50 -7.69 -9.53
N LYS A 24 -8.59 -8.99 -9.29
CA LYS A 24 -9.61 -9.86 -9.89
C LYS A 24 -10.79 -10.10 -8.93
N HIS A 25 -10.53 -10.03 -7.65
CA HIS A 25 -11.48 -10.29 -6.57
C HIS A 25 -11.54 -9.10 -5.60
N THR A 26 -12.50 -9.09 -4.70
CA THR A 26 -12.67 -8.02 -3.70
C THR A 26 -11.62 -8.05 -2.60
N TRP A 27 -10.83 -9.11 -2.48
CA TRP A 27 -9.87 -9.35 -1.41
C TRP A 27 -8.39 -9.32 -1.86
N ASP A 28 -8.09 -9.35 -3.16
CA ASP A 28 -6.74 -9.51 -3.70
C ASP A 28 -6.05 -8.19 -4.08
N CYS A 29 -6.52 -7.04 -3.56
CA CYS A 29 -5.91 -5.74 -3.82
C CYS A 29 -4.43 -5.68 -3.37
N GLY A 30 -4.08 -6.28 -2.23
CA GLY A 30 -2.71 -6.39 -1.77
C GLY A 30 -1.84 -7.24 -2.69
N LEU A 31 -2.36 -8.36 -3.19
CA LEU A 31 -1.65 -9.21 -4.16
C LEU A 31 -1.42 -8.49 -5.48
N ALA A 32 -2.39 -7.69 -5.94
CA ALA A 32 -2.20 -6.84 -7.11
C ALA A 32 -1.09 -5.79 -6.90
N CYS A 33 -0.98 -5.20 -5.70
CA CYS A 33 0.12 -4.32 -5.35
C CYS A 33 1.48 -5.05 -5.36
N ILE A 34 1.56 -6.28 -4.84
CA ILE A 34 2.76 -7.13 -4.96
C ILE A 34 3.12 -7.35 -6.43
N MET A 35 2.15 -7.76 -7.27
CA MET A 35 2.40 -7.99 -8.70
C MET A 35 2.94 -6.74 -9.42
N MET A 36 2.55 -5.53 -9.00
CA MET A 36 3.04 -4.29 -9.60
C MET A 36 4.51 -4.00 -9.28
N VAL A 37 5.05 -4.50 -8.16
CA VAL A 37 6.46 -4.28 -7.77
C VAL A 37 7.39 -5.44 -8.16
N LEU A 38 6.84 -6.57 -8.63
CA LEU A 38 7.61 -7.70 -9.13
C LEU A 38 8.14 -7.47 -10.54
N GLN A 39 9.29 -8.10 -10.84
CA GLN A 39 9.78 -8.18 -12.21
C GLN A 39 8.80 -8.97 -13.12
N PRO A 40 8.78 -8.74 -14.43
CA PRO A 40 7.82 -9.38 -15.34
C PRO A 40 7.74 -10.90 -15.20
N HIS A 41 8.87 -11.59 -15.09
CA HIS A 41 8.91 -13.05 -14.95
C HIS A 41 8.39 -13.55 -13.59
N GLU A 42 8.65 -12.81 -12.51
CA GLU A 42 8.13 -13.11 -11.17
C GLU A 42 6.63 -12.87 -11.11
N ARG A 43 6.15 -11.80 -11.73
CA ARG A 43 4.73 -11.46 -11.87
C ARG A 43 3.98 -12.57 -12.61
N GLU A 44 4.57 -13.08 -13.70
CA GLU A 44 4.01 -14.20 -14.46
C GLU A 44 3.97 -15.47 -13.58
N LEU A 45 5.06 -15.80 -12.88
CA LEU A 45 5.12 -16.92 -11.97
C LEU A 45 4.04 -16.84 -10.88
N LEU A 46 3.91 -15.67 -10.22
CA LEU A 46 2.88 -15.45 -9.21
C LEU A 46 1.49 -15.57 -9.81
N SER A 47 1.25 -15.02 -11.00
CA SER A 47 -0.06 -15.09 -11.67
C SER A 47 -0.46 -16.53 -12.02
N LEU A 48 0.47 -17.34 -12.51
CA LEU A 48 0.24 -18.74 -12.89
C LEU A 48 0.03 -19.65 -11.68
N LYS A 49 0.76 -19.39 -10.59
CA LYS A 49 0.76 -20.24 -9.37
C LYS A 49 0.06 -19.57 -8.18
N LEU A 50 -0.78 -18.58 -8.42
CA LEU A 50 -1.38 -17.75 -7.36
C LEU A 50 -2.02 -18.60 -6.25
N PHE A 51 -2.89 -19.54 -6.61
CA PHE A 51 -3.58 -20.38 -5.63
C PHE A 51 -2.61 -21.28 -4.85
N GLN A 52 -1.64 -21.89 -5.53
CA GLN A 52 -0.63 -22.71 -4.90
C GLN A 52 0.23 -21.88 -3.92
N ILE A 53 0.68 -20.72 -4.33
CA ILE A 53 1.49 -19.82 -3.49
C ILE A 53 0.68 -19.33 -2.30
N CYS A 54 -0.58 -18.94 -2.51
CA CYS A 54 -1.46 -18.54 -1.42
C CYS A 54 -1.70 -19.69 -0.43
N GLU A 55 -1.90 -20.91 -0.90
CA GLU A 55 -2.05 -22.10 -0.05
C GLU A 55 -0.78 -22.39 0.76
N GLU A 56 0.39 -22.37 0.11
CA GLU A 56 1.70 -22.55 0.77
C GLU A 56 1.96 -21.47 1.84
N GLU A 57 1.52 -20.23 1.60
CA GLU A 57 1.59 -19.13 2.55
C GLU A 57 0.43 -19.11 3.55
N GLY A 58 -0.54 -20.00 3.44
CA GLY A 58 -1.72 -20.03 4.30
C GLY A 58 -2.64 -18.81 4.13
N VAL A 59 -2.53 -18.11 3.00
CA VAL A 59 -3.37 -16.96 2.63
C VAL A 59 -4.59 -17.49 1.87
N ASP A 60 -5.78 -17.28 2.43
CA ASP A 60 -7.04 -17.61 1.77
C ASP A 60 -7.64 -16.35 1.11
N LYS A 61 -8.91 -16.08 1.33
CA LYS A 61 -9.64 -14.90 0.81
C LYS A 61 -9.50 -13.65 1.69
N SER A 62 -8.49 -13.62 2.55
CA SER A 62 -8.13 -12.47 3.38
C SER A 62 -6.62 -12.29 3.35
N THR A 63 -6.20 -11.07 3.05
CA THR A 63 -4.79 -10.73 2.95
C THR A 63 -4.46 -9.69 4.01
N TRP A 64 -3.56 -10.04 4.93
CA TRP A 64 -3.03 -9.14 5.94
C TRP A 64 -1.70 -8.52 5.46
N THR A 65 -1.35 -7.36 5.98
CA THR A 65 -0.09 -6.69 5.56
C THR A 65 1.14 -7.53 5.84
N ILE A 66 1.13 -8.29 6.95
CA ILE A 66 2.21 -9.23 7.25
C ILE A 66 2.32 -10.33 6.17
N ASP A 67 1.20 -10.78 5.58
CA ASP A 67 1.23 -11.77 4.50
C ASP A 67 1.90 -11.20 3.25
N LEU A 68 1.66 -9.93 2.93
CA LEU A 68 2.32 -9.23 1.83
C LEU A 68 3.83 -9.08 2.07
N ALA A 69 4.24 -8.80 3.31
CA ALA A 69 5.66 -8.75 3.66
C ALA A 69 6.36 -10.11 3.45
N TYR A 70 5.71 -11.20 3.85
CA TYR A 70 6.23 -12.56 3.59
C TYR A 70 6.30 -12.88 2.10
N LEU A 71 5.31 -12.48 1.31
CA LEU A 71 5.35 -12.65 -0.14
C LEU A 71 6.49 -11.85 -0.79
N LEU A 72 6.71 -10.60 -0.40
CA LEU A 72 7.86 -9.81 -0.87
C LEU A 72 9.18 -10.50 -0.53
N HIS A 73 9.30 -11.01 0.71
CA HIS A 73 10.48 -11.76 1.15
C HIS A 73 10.70 -13.01 0.30
N ARG A 74 9.65 -13.79 0.01
CA ARG A 74 9.68 -14.98 -0.85
C ARG A 74 10.26 -14.68 -2.25
N PHE A 75 9.93 -13.53 -2.81
CA PHE A 75 10.45 -13.07 -4.10
C PHE A 75 11.77 -12.30 -3.98
N GLY A 76 12.43 -12.29 -2.82
CA GLY A 76 13.70 -11.62 -2.62
C GLY A 76 13.64 -10.08 -2.68
N ILE A 77 12.46 -9.49 -2.63
CA ILE A 77 12.27 -8.04 -2.66
C ILE A 77 12.60 -7.46 -1.28
N LYS A 78 13.60 -6.59 -1.23
CA LYS A 78 13.94 -5.87 0.00
C LYS A 78 12.80 -4.92 0.36
N HIS A 79 12.34 -5.01 1.60
CA HIS A 79 11.25 -4.19 2.10
C HIS A 79 11.37 -3.98 3.61
N ARG A 80 10.59 -3.03 4.12
CA ARG A 80 10.39 -2.77 5.55
C ARG A 80 8.91 -2.55 5.78
N TYR A 81 8.31 -3.36 6.63
CA TYR A 81 6.92 -3.22 7.05
C TYR A 81 6.86 -2.47 8.38
N VAL A 82 6.08 -1.40 8.44
CA VAL A 82 5.83 -0.61 9.65
C VAL A 82 4.35 -0.66 9.99
N THR A 83 4.03 -0.88 11.26
CA THR A 83 2.66 -0.98 11.78
C THR A 83 2.60 -0.49 13.23
N VAL A 84 1.49 0.07 13.66
CA VAL A 84 1.31 0.45 15.07
C VAL A 84 0.94 -0.76 15.93
N THR A 85 0.42 -1.85 15.33
CA THR A 85 -0.03 -3.05 16.03
C THR A 85 0.75 -4.29 15.59
N LEU A 86 1.52 -4.91 16.50
CA LEU A 86 2.15 -6.22 16.24
C LEU A 86 1.15 -7.34 16.54
N GLY A 87 0.46 -7.81 15.52
CA GLY A 87 -0.56 -8.86 15.66
C GLY A 87 -1.91 -8.43 15.14
N VAL A 88 -2.95 -8.75 15.89
CA VAL A 88 -4.34 -8.42 15.58
C VAL A 88 -4.89 -7.57 16.71
N ASP A 89 -5.36 -6.37 16.43
CA ASP A 89 -6.00 -5.53 17.42
C ASP A 89 -7.33 -6.16 17.90
N PRO A 90 -7.48 -6.48 19.19
CA PRO A 90 -8.72 -7.04 19.72
C PRO A 90 -9.94 -6.12 19.50
N GLY A 91 -9.73 -4.80 19.40
CA GLY A 91 -10.77 -3.82 19.12
C GLY A 91 -11.42 -4.01 17.75
N PHE A 92 -10.73 -4.61 16.79
CA PHE A 92 -11.27 -4.88 15.46
C PHE A 92 -12.38 -5.95 15.43
N SER A 93 -12.56 -6.69 16.52
CA SER A 93 -13.66 -7.66 16.63
C SER A 93 -15.04 -6.98 16.49
N SER A 94 -15.15 -5.70 16.81
CA SER A 94 -16.36 -4.89 16.65
C SER A 94 -16.56 -4.38 15.21
N GLU A 95 -15.50 -4.37 14.38
CA GLU A 95 -15.57 -3.94 13.00
C GLU A 95 -16.13 -5.06 12.11
N ARG A 96 -17.22 -4.76 11.41
CA ARG A 96 -17.89 -5.72 10.51
C ARG A 96 -16.94 -6.29 9.44
N PHE A 97 -15.97 -5.51 8.99
CA PHE A 97 -14.97 -5.94 8.03
C PHE A 97 -14.11 -7.09 8.56
N TYR A 98 -13.68 -6.99 9.82
CA TYR A 98 -12.82 -7.99 10.44
C TYR A 98 -13.56 -9.14 11.10
N SER A 99 -14.84 -8.97 11.50
CA SER A 99 -15.59 -9.97 12.26
C SER A 99 -15.68 -11.35 11.58
N THR A 100 -15.63 -11.38 10.25
CA THR A 100 -15.71 -12.62 9.46
C THR A 100 -14.38 -13.33 9.26
N VAL A 101 -13.24 -12.61 9.39
CA VAL A 101 -11.90 -13.16 9.10
C VAL A 101 -11.04 -13.34 10.34
N LEU A 102 -11.29 -12.58 11.42
CA LEU A 102 -10.50 -12.61 12.66
C LEU A 102 -10.36 -14.01 13.25
N ASN A 103 -11.45 -14.74 13.42
CA ASN A 103 -11.42 -16.06 14.05
C ASN A 103 -10.58 -17.09 13.27
N LYS A 104 -10.52 -16.95 11.95
CA LYS A 104 -9.79 -17.85 11.06
C LYS A 104 -8.32 -17.52 10.96
N ASP A 105 -8.01 -16.24 10.86
CA ASP A 105 -6.66 -15.75 10.55
C ASP A 105 -5.83 -15.40 11.79
N HIS A 106 -6.48 -15.18 12.94
CA HIS A 106 -5.85 -14.65 14.15
C HIS A 106 -4.57 -15.41 14.53
N GLN A 107 -4.66 -16.73 14.66
CA GLN A 107 -3.52 -17.55 15.06
C GLN A 107 -2.39 -17.48 14.02
N ARG A 108 -2.72 -17.58 12.74
CA ARG A 108 -1.75 -17.51 11.65
C ARG A 108 -1.02 -16.16 11.61
N VAL A 109 -1.76 -15.06 11.75
CA VAL A 109 -1.20 -13.70 11.75
C VAL A 109 -0.28 -13.50 12.94
N LEU A 110 -0.69 -13.89 14.16
CA LEU A 110 0.16 -13.82 15.36
C LEU A 110 1.46 -14.62 15.18
N GLU A 111 1.37 -15.85 14.66
CA GLU A 111 2.57 -16.68 14.42
C GLU A 111 3.52 -16.05 13.41
N ARG A 112 3.02 -15.38 12.37
CA ARG A 112 3.83 -14.66 11.40
C ARG A 112 4.58 -13.51 12.06
N PHE A 113 3.93 -12.68 12.85
CA PHE A 113 4.60 -11.61 13.58
C PHE A 113 5.70 -12.16 14.52
N GLN A 114 5.42 -13.23 15.26
CA GLN A 114 6.39 -13.85 16.18
C GLN A 114 7.61 -14.45 15.45
N LYS A 115 7.43 -14.96 14.23
CA LYS A 115 8.47 -15.62 13.44
C LYS A 115 9.17 -14.67 12.46
N ALA A 116 8.64 -13.48 12.20
CA ALA A 116 9.09 -12.56 11.15
C ALA A 116 10.60 -12.31 11.18
N SER A 117 11.13 -11.85 12.31
CA SER A 117 12.56 -11.56 12.46
C SER A 117 13.45 -12.80 12.23
N LYS A 118 13.04 -13.98 12.70
CA LYS A 118 13.77 -15.24 12.51
C LYS A 118 13.77 -15.70 11.05
N GLN A 119 12.76 -15.32 10.30
CA GLN A 119 12.57 -15.66 8.89
C GLN A 119 13.05 -14.54 7.94
N GLY A 120 13.69 -13.49 8.47
CA GLY A 120 14.26 -12.41 7.66
C GLY A 120 13.24 -11.37 7.16
N VAL A 121 11.99 -11.39 7.66
CA VAL A 121 11.00 -10.38 7.38
C VAL A 121 11.14 -9.22 8.36
N VAL A 122 11.41 -8.02 7.84
CA VAL A 122 11.63 -6.81 8.65
C VAL A 122 10.28 -6.19 8.98
N VAL A 123 9.92 -6.21 10.26
CA VAL A 123 8.72 -5.57 10.81
C VAL A 123 9.12 -4.62 11.93
N GLU A 124 8.66 -3.38 11.87
CA GLU A 124 8.89 -2.34 12.87
C GLU A 124 7.57 -1.89 13.46
N GLN A 125 7.53 -1.75 14.79
CA GLN A 125 6.37 -1.18 15.47
C GLN A 125 6.50 0.33 15.58
N GLY A 126 5.53 1.07 15.05
CA GLY A 126 5.47 2.53 15.13
C GLY A 126 4.59 3.13 14.06
N GLY A 127 4.35 4.43 14.18
CA GLY A 127 3.70 5.22 13.14
C GLY A 127 4.74 5.76 12.14
N VAL A 128 4.30 6.07 10.93
CA VAL A 128 5.14 6.62 9.86
C VAL A 128 4.76 8.08 9.63
N ALA A 129 5.75 8.99 9.68
CA ALA A 129 5.53 10.39 9.32
C ALA A 129 5.33 10.54 7.79
N LEU A 130 4.48 11.48 7.38
CA LEU A 130 4.29 11.79 5.95
C LEU A 130 5.60 12.16 5.25
N SER A 131 6.50 12.88 5.95
CA SER A 131 7.81 13.24 5.44
C SER A 131 8.68 12.04 5.07
N GLU A 132 8.55 10.93 5.80
CA GLU A 132 9.25 9.68 5.50
C GLU A 132 8.69 9.01 4.24
N ILE A 133 7.36 8.99 4.08
CA ILE A 133 6.69 8.52 2.86
C ILE A 133 7.18 9.33 1.65
N LEU A 134 7.18 10.67 1.76
CA LEU A 134 7.62 11.56 0.69
C LEU A 134 9.10 11.36 0.36
N SER A 135 9.96 11.25 1.37
CA SER A 135 11.39 10.98 1.18
C SER A 135 11.62 9.67 0.42
N HIS A 136 10.91 8.61 0.78
CA HIS A 136 11.02 7.31 0.10
C HIS A 136 10.61 7.39 -1.38
N LEU A 137 9.49 8.07 -1.66
CA LEU A 137 9.03 8.29 -3.04
C LEU A 137 10.02 9.16 -3.85
N CYS A 138 10.63 10.18 -3.22
CA CYS A 138 11.68 10.99 -3.85
C CYS A 138 12.94 10.19 -4.21
N HIS A 139 13.21 9.08 -3.51
CA HIS A 139 14.27 8.15 -3.86
C HIS A 139 13.85 7.11 -4.92
N GLN A 140 12.75 7.35 -5.60
CA GLN A 140 12.23 6.53 -6.71
C GLN A 140 11.87 5.09 -6.28
N MET A 141 11.38 4.94 -5.07
CA MET A 141 10.97 3.66 -4.49
C MET A 141 9.48 3.69 -4.15
N PRO A 142 8.70 2.65 -4.52
CA PRO A 142 7.27 2.63 -4.26
C PRO A 142 6.95 2.19 -2.83
N ILE A 143 5.68 2.43 -2.44
CA ILE A 143 5.17 2.05 -1.12
C ILE A 143 3.83 1.33 -1.30
N ILE A 144 3.67 0.16 -0.67
CA ILE A 144 2.36 -0.48 -0.52
C ILE A 144 1.74 0.05 0.78
N LEU A 145 0.52 0.55 0.69
CA LEU A 145 -0.15 1.26 1.78
C LEU A 145 -1.54 0.71 2.00
N LEU A 146 -1.87 0.35 3.25
CA LEU A 146 -3.24 0.06 3.66
C LEU A 146 -3.99 1.36 3.96
N THR A 147 -5.19 1.49 3.43
CA THR A 147 -6.04 2.67 3.59
C THR A 147 -7.48 2.28 3.87
N ASN A 148 -8.25 3.21 4.42
CA ASN A 148 -9.70 3.11 4.40
C ASN A 148 -10.22 3.51 3.01
N ALA A 149 -10.79 2.57 2.27
CA ALA A 149 -11.30 2.79 0.91
C ALA A 149 -12.32 3.92 0.83
N HIS A 150 -13.10 4.14 1.89
CA HIS A 150 -14.14 5.19 1.93
C HIS A 150 -13.55 6.61 2.05
N LEU A 151 -12.35 6.74 2.62
CA LEU A 151 -11.63 8.01 2.74
C LEU A 151 -10.68 8.26 1.55
N LEU A 152 -10.41 7.23 0.74
CA LEU A 152 -9.53 7.33 -0.42
C LEU A 152 -10.22 8.04 -1.60
N VAL A 153 -10.27 9.35 -1.55
CA VAL A 153 -10.92 10.18 -2.57
C VAL A 153 -9.91 10.65 -3.62
N CYS A 154 -9.94 10.00 -4.79
CA CYS A 154 -9.12 10.44 -5.92
C CYS A 154 -9.62 11.77 -6.49
N GLU A 155 -8.75 12.80 -6.54
CA GLU A 155 -9.06 14.13 -7.06
C GLU A 155 -9.48 14.11 -8.53
N LYS A 156 -8.93 13.18 -9.32
CA LYS A 156 -9.30 12.99 -10.72
C LYS A 156 -10.70 12.37 -10.87
N CYS A 157 -11.01 11.38 -10.03
CA CYS A 157 -12.26 10.63 -10.11
C CYS A 157 -13.43 11.40 -9.49
N ALA A 158 -13.18 12.20 -8.44
CA ALA A 158 -14.19 13.01 -7.78
C ALA A 158 -14.80 14.06 -8.73
N ARG A 159 -14.02 14.55 -9.69
CA ARG A 159 -14.51 15.51 -10.70
C ARG A 159 -15.48 14.90 -11.70
N THR A 160 -15.42 13.57 -11.91
CA THR A 160 -16.31 12.86 -12.85
C THR A 160 -17.58 12.33 -12.20
N MET A 161 -17.66 12.27 -10.85
CA MET A 161 -18.85 11.81 -10.11
C MET A 161 -19.14 12.69 -8.87
N PRO A 162 -19.67 13.90 -9.07
CA PRO A 162 -19.74 14.89 -7.98
C PRO A 162 -20.77 14.61 -6.86
N HIS A 163 -21.74 13.71 -6.98
CA HIS A 163 -22.94 13.79 -6.16
C HIS A 163 -23.41 12.56 -5.36
N LEU A 164 -22.66 11.48 -5.26
CA LEU A 164 -23.16 10.28 -4.55
C LEU A 164 -22.80 10.19 -3.05
N ARG A 165 -21.98 11.10 -2.51
CA ARG A 165 -21.47 11.00 -1.12
C ARG A 165 -22.12 11.93 -0.09
N SER A 166 -22.91 12.92 -0.50
CA SER A 166 -23.40 13.98 0.42
C SER A 166 -24.75 13.72 1.09
N CYS A 167 -25.41 12.60 0.83
CA CYS A 167 -26.79 12.37 1.29
C CYS A 167 -26.96 11.33 2.39
N LEU A 168 -25.88 10.70 2.90
CA LEU A 168 -26.01 9.70 3.97
C LEU A 168 -25.47 10.27 5.30
N PRO A 169 -26.32 10.32 6.35
CA PRO A 169 -25.93 10.85 7.66
C PRO A 169 -25.01 9.93 8.48
N CYS A 170 -24.65 8.76 7.95
CA CYS A 170 -23.78 7.79 8.62
C CYS A 170 -22.46 7.67 7.87
N SER A 171 -21.35 7.81 8.59
CA SER A 171 -20.03 7.42 8.04
C SER A 171 -20.08 5.95 7.64
N PRO A 172 -19.66 5.60 6.41
CA PRO A 172 -19.63 4.20 6.01
C PRO A 172 -18.65 3.42 6.92
N PRO A 173 -18.92 2.13 7.19
CA PRO A 173 -18.04 1.30 8.01
C PRO A 173 -16.66 1.21 7.36
N TYR A 174 -15.63 0.95 8.16
CA TYR A 174 -14.27 0.72 7.67
C TYR A 174 -14.24 -0.35 6.58
N GLN A 175 -13.45 -0.08 5.54
CA GLN A 175 -13.13 -1.04 4.49
C GLN A 175 -11.65 -0.92 4.13
N GLY A 176 -10.84 -1.92 4.53
CA GLY A 176 -9.42 -2.00 4.20
C GLY A 176 -9.20 -2.13 2.69
N HIS A 177 -8.25 -1.35 2.16
CA HIS A 177 -7.88 -1.39 0.76
C HIS A 177 -6.41 -1.03 0.56
N TYR A 178 -5.69 -1.90 -0.13
CA TYR A 178 -4.29 -1.65 -0.48
C TYR A 178 -4.18 -0.86 -1.78
N ILE A 179 -3.27 0.12 -1.78
CA ILE A 179 -2.85 0.89 -2.95
C ILE A 179 -1.34 0.89 -3.05
N LEU A 180 -0.82 1.15 -4.25
CA LEU A 180 0.61 1.34 -4.48
C LEU A 180 0.90 2.82 -4.74
N LEU A 181 1.63 3.47 -3.83
CA LEU A 181 2.14 4.82 -4.03
C LEU A 181 3.30 4.76 -5.02
N ILE A 182 3.26 5.61 -6.03
CA ILE A 182 4.21 5.60 -7.17
C ILE A 182 4.85 6.97 -7.43
N GLY A 183 4.60 7.96 -6.58
CA GLY A 183 5.22 9.27 -6.76
C GLY A 183 4.55 10.38 -5.98
N CYS A 184 5.14 11.57 -6.06
CA CYS A 184 4.62 12.77 -5.39
C CYS A 184 4.93 14.05 -6.20
N ASP A 185 4.11 15.07 -6.01
CA ASP A 185 4.32 16.44 -6.48
C ASP A 185 4.35 17.35 -5.25
N MET A 186 5.56 17.79 -4.88
CA MET A 186 5.80 18.62 -3.70
C MET A 186 5.20 20.03 -3.84
N LYS A 187 5.12 20.56 -5.08
CA LYS A 187 4.53 21.88 -5.33
C LYS A 187 3.02 21.89 -5.19
N LYS A 188 2.38 20.79 -5.61
CA LYS A 188 0.92 20.65 -5.58
C LYS A 188 0.40 19.96 -4.33
N ASN A 189 1.29 19.47 -3.45
CA ASN A 189 0.96 18.64 -2.30
C ASN A 189 0.12 17.41 -2.68
N LEU A 190 0.53 16.69 -3.75
CA LEU A 190 -0.16 15.52 -4.27
C LEU A 190 0.71 14.28 -4.18
N ILE A 191 0.07 13.14 -3.89
CA ILE A 191 0.65 11.81 -4.02
C ILE A 191 -0.05 11.07 -5.16
N TYR A 192 0.74 10.43 -6.01
CA TYR A 192 0.28 9.61 -7.13
C TYR A 192 0.29 8.15 -6.72
N TYR A 193 -0.76 7.42 -7.12
CA TYR A 193 -0.88 6.01 -6.76
C TYR A 193 -1.60 5.19 -7.84
N ARG A 194 -1.31 3.88 -7.84
CA ARG A 194 -2.08 2.86 -8.55
C ARG A 194 -3.14 2.31 -7.62
N ASN A 195 -4.38 2.31 -8.07
CA ASN A 195 -5.49 1.71 -7.34
C ASN A 195 -5.91 0.42 -8.03
N PRO A 196 -5.71 -0.76 -7.40
CA PRO A 196 -6.04 -2.05 -8.00
C PRO A 196 -7.52 -2.23 -8.38
N SER A 197 -8.43 -1.50 -7.75
CA SER A 197 -9.86 -1.59 -8.04
C SER A 197 -10.26 -1.00 -9.40
N PHE A 198 -9.38 -0.25 -10.04
CA PHE A 198 -9.68 0.41 -11.30
C PHE A 198 -8.83 -0.15 -12.44
N SER A 199 -9.27 0.06 -13.68
CA SER A 199 -8.47 -0.18 -14.87
C SER A 199 -7.27 0.78 -14.95
N SER A 200 -6.30 0.44 -15.78
CA SER A 200 -4.99 1.12 -15.91
C SER A 200 -5.09 2.65 -15.94
N ARG A 201 -4.92 3.28 -14.78
CA ARG A 201 -4.85 4.74 -14.64
C ARG A 201 -4.00 5.13 -13.44
N VAL A 202 -3.42 6.32 -13.48
CA VAL A 202 -2.80 6.96 -12.33
C VAL A 202 -3.85 7.79 -11.62
N CYS A 203 -4.03 7.51 -10.33
CA CYS A 203 -4.83 8.28 -9.40
C CYS A 203 -3.93 9.25 -8.63
N TYR A 204 -4.50 10.33 -8.08
CA TYR A 204 -3.79 11.22 -7.17
C TYR A 204 -4.72 11.77 -6.08
N ILE A 205 -4.12 12.08 -4.94
CA ILE A 205 -4.78 12.53 -3.72
C ILE A 205 -3.91 13.57 -3.02
N THR A 206 -4.48 14.50 -2.27
CA THR A 206 -3.72 15.45 -1.48
C THR A 206 -3.03 14.77 -0.29
N PHE A 207 -1.93 15.34 0.19
CA PHE A 207 -1.20 14.85 1.36
C PHE A 207 -2.09 14.64 2.57
N SER A 208 -2.92 15.64 2.91
CA SER A 208 -3.80 15.58 4.08
C SER A 208 -4.87 14.48 3.98
N ARG A 209 -5.45 14.29 2.80
CA ARG A 209 -6.45 13.23 2.60
C ARG A 209 -5.85 11.83 2.60
N LEU A 210 -4.62 11.68 2.12
CA LEU A 210 -3.92 10.41 2.23
C LEU A 210 -3.65 10.08 3.70
N ASP A 211 -3.18 11.06 4.49
CA ASP A 211 -2.95 10.88 5.92
C ASP A 211 -4.23 10.49 6.66
N GLU A 212 -5.35 11.14 6.36
CA GLU A 212 -6.66 10.78 6.90
C GLU A 212 -7.03 9.32 6.54
N ALA A 213 -6.83 8.91 5.29
CA ALA A 213 -7.21 7.58 4.83
C ALA A 213 -6.32 6.47 5.42
N ARG A 214 -5.01 6.71 5.62
CA ARG A 214 -4.06 5.72 6.14
C ARG A 214 -4.01 5.63 7.66
N GLN A 215 -4.38 6.70 8.37
CA GLN A 215 -4.40 6.75 9.84
C GLN A 215 -5.79 6.46 10.42
N SER A 216 -6.77 6.14 9.57
CA SER A 216 -8.10 5.83 10.05
C SER A 216 -8.11 4.51 10.85
N TYR A 217 -8.97 4.44 11.87
CA TYR A 217 -9.16 3.22 12.64
C TYR A 217 -9.41 2.02 11.72
N GLY A 218 -8.71 0.90 12.00
CA GLY A 218 -8.78 -0.33 11.21
C GLY A 218 -7.63 -0.51 10.21
N THR A 219 -6.76 0.50 9.98
CA THR A 219 -5.62 0.38 9.07
C THR A 219 -4.33 -0.07 9.76
N ASP A 220 -4.26 -0.03 11.10
CA ASP A 220 -3.02 -0.20 11.88
C ASP A 220 -1.87 0.69 11.38
N GLU A 221 -2.17 1.75 10.61
CA GLU A 221 -1.21 2.60 9.90
C GLU A 221 -0.19 1.79 9.07
N ASP A 222 -0.61 0.69 8.51
CA ASP A 222 0.23 -0.29 7.83
C ASP A 222 0.88 0.28 6.56
N VAL A 223 2.21 0.27 6.54
CA VAL A 223 3.05 0.75 5.43
C VAL A 223 4.12 -0.26 5.10
N ILE A 224 4.25 -0.66 3.84
CA ILE A 224 5.41 -1.43 3.36
C ILE A 224 6.24 -0.55 2.42
N PHE A 225 7.43 -0.18 2.87
CA PHE A 225 8.45 0.46 2.05
C PHE A 225 9.15 -0.59 1.20
N VAL A 226 9.10 -0.43 -0.13
CA VAL A 226 9.75 -1.34 -1.07
C VAL A 226 11.06 -0.72 -1.56
N TYR A 227 12.19 -1.42 -1.40
CA TYR A 227 13.53 -0.92 -1.73
C TYR A 227 13.99 -1.36 -3.14
N SER A 228 13.07 -1.38 -4.10
CA SER A 228 13.37 -1.57 -5.51
C SER A 228 13.19 -0.24 -6.24
N GLN A 229 14.24 0.20 -6.94
CA GLN A 229 14.17 1.44 -7.73
C GLN A 229 13.45 1.19 -9.06
N PHE A 230 12.64 2.13 -9.46
CA PHE A 230 11.91 2.13 -10.72
C PHE A 230 12.28 3.39 -11.52
N GLU A 231 12.24 3.29 -12.84
CA GLU A 231 12.41 4.46 -13.71
C GLU A 231 11.27 5.47 -13.49
N THR A 232 11.60 6.75 -13.56
CA THR A 232 10.59 7.80 -13.55
C THR A 232 9.99 8.01 -14.94
N GLN A 233 8.71 8.32 -15.00
CA GLN A 233 8.09 8.80 -16.23
C GLN A 233 8.67 10.18 -16.54
N VAL A 234 9.32 10.31 -17.70
CA VAL A 234 9.73 11.64 -18.20
C VAL A 234 8.43 12.35 -18.62
N THR A 235 7.99 13.31 -17.84
CA THR A 235 6.92 14.21 -18.25
C THR A 235 7.50 15.15 -19.31
N LEU A 236 7.14 14.93 -20.56
CA LEU A 236 7.36 15.88 -21.66
C LEU A 236 6.44 17.10 -21.50
#